data_20082b73281fe63ac075d5b74639e2da
#
_entry.id   20082b73281fe63ac075d5b74639e2da
#
_cell.length_a   1.000
_cell.length_b   1.000
_cell.length_c   1.000
_cell.angle_alpha   90.00
_cell.angle_beta   90.00
_cell.angle_gamma   90.00
#
_symmetry.space_group_name_H-M   'P 1'
#
loop_
_entity.id
_entity.type
_entity.pdbx_description
1 polymer ?
#
loop_
_entity_poly.entity_id
_entity_poly.type
_entity_poly.pdbx_seq_one_letter_code
_entity_poly.pdbx_strand_id
1 'polypeptide(L)'
;MNYFLTYTVYVLILSVLMGISTWKLFKKLGYSPLFAFIPFYNYFIILKETKHPKWWAILSYLPIVGPIMMSVFHLYLMKKFGRNLFKDQLLTVILPFIYMATVNYSKDTEIEDENDLYLTEEEKNAKKKDTFMGSITFAVVFATIIHVFVTQPFGIPTGSMERTLLVGDFLFVNKWSYGYRLPMRPVAIPFLQGTIMDTGEPGNPKDDPKSYVEGIKLPYERIFQFSKPQRNDIVVFNYPRDSVHVSLDRADPYVKRLVAVAGDTFEMRDGRLFVNGKPETVLGDQEVQHRYIVNTGSQLDIPSLYNTFGFLPVQEGQNEKGGFVYYFQGLTAKTAAEIKKLPQVIDMQEHIQPKGESAIAYRDETRTKIDTTNSIFPINSGWNQDQYGPLKIPKKGDVVTVNQQTLPEYQWII
;
A
#
# COMPACT_ATOMS: atom_id res chain seq x y z
N MET A 1 -10.29 -13.60 -17.37
CA MET A 1 -10.89 -14.45 -16.30
C MET A 1 -11.21 -13.51 -15.12
N ASN A 2 -12.39 -13.61 -14.53
CA ASN A 2 -12.73 -12.71 -13.41
C ASN A 2 -12.05 -13.18 -12.12
N TYR A 3 -12.00 -12.30 -11.11
CA TYR A 3 -11.32 -12.56 -9.83
C TYR A 3 -11.80 -13.87 -9.17
N PHE A 4 -13.12 -14.04 -9.05
CA PHE A 4 -13.70 -15.18 -8.33
C PHE A 4 -13.37 -16.52 -8.99
N LEU A 5 -13.40 -16.58 -10.33
CA LEU A 5 -13.05 -17.80 -11.06
C LEU A 5 -11.55 -18.13 -10.87
N THR A 6 -10.68 -17.12 -10.98
CA THR A 6 -9.23 -17.30 -10.76
C THR A 6 -8.95 -17.75 -9.34
N TYR A 7 -9.64 -17.14 -8.37
CA TYR A 7 -9.49 -17.49 -6.97
C TYR A 7 -10.01 -18.90 -6.65
N THR A 8 -11.12 -19.30 -7.26
CA THR A 8 -11.63 -20.69 -7.14
C THR A 8 -10.59 -21.69 -7.65
N VAL A 9 -9.99 -21.44 -8.81
CA VAL A 9 -8.90 -22.32 -9.32
C VAL A 9 -7.74 -22.39 -8.35
N TYR A 10 -7.31 -21.26 -7.78
CA TYR A 10 -6.27 -21.21 -6.77
C TYR A 10 -6.62 -22.07 -5.54
N VAL A 11 -7.84 -21.94 -5.00
CA VAL A 11 -8.34 -22.74 -3.87
C VAL A 11 -8.37 -24.25 -4.20
N LEU A 12 -8.81 -24.62 -5.40
CA LEU A 12 -8.84 -26.02 -5.84
C LEU A 12 -7.43 -26.61 -5.96
N ILE A 13 -6.48 -25.87 -6.50
CA ILE A 13 -5.07 -26.31 -6.58
C ILE A 13 -4.52 -26.59 -5.18
N LEU A 14 -4.71 -25.66 -4.23
CA LEU A 14 -4.28 -25.84 -2.84
C LEU A 14 -4.94 -27.06 -2.19
N SER A 15 -6.23 -27.29 -2.47
CA SER A 15 -6.96 -28.43 -1.92
C SER A 15 -6.48 -29.78 -2.49
N VAL A 16 -6.12 -29.82 -3.77
CA VAL A 16 -5.50 -31.00 -4.39
C VAL A 16 -4.12 -31.28 -3.77
N LEU A 17 -3.28 -30.24 -3.60
CA LEU A 17 -1.98 -30.38 -2.94
C LEU A 17 -2.13 -30.86 -1.50
N MET A 18 -3.08 -30.32 -0.75
CA MET A 18 -3.42 -30.75 0.61
C MET A 18 -3.87 -32.21 0.62
N GLY A 19 -4.75 -32.60 -0.30
CA GLY A 19 -5.23 -33.98 -0.42
C GLY A 19 -4.09 -34.95 -0.68
N ILE A 20 -3.24 -34.70 -1.69
CA ILE A 20 -2.09 -35.54 -2.03
C ILE A 20 -1.14 -35.69 -0.83
N SER A 21 -0.92 -34.62 -0.08
CA SER A 21 0.02 -34.60 1.03
C SER A 21 -0.52 -35.19 2.33
N THR A 22 -1.85 -35.45 2.46
CA THR A 22 -2.44 -35.82 3.76
C THR A 22 -3.50 -36.94 3.74
N TRP A 23 -3.92 -37.45 2.60
CA TRP A 23 -5.06 -38.39 2.49
C TRP A 23 -4.92 -39.66 3.34
N LYS A 24 -3.69 -40.23 3.53
CA LYS A 24 -3.48 -41.38 4.39
C LYS A 24 -3.56 -41.00 5.88
N LEU A 25 -3.16 -39.79 6.23
CA LEU A 25 -3.30 -39.25 7.59
C LEU A 25 -4.80 -39.14 7.93
N PHE A 26 -5.65 -38.66 7.00
CA PHE A 26 -7.09 -38.62 7.18
C PHE A 26 -7.69 -40.02 7.39
N LYS A 27 -7.19 -41.03 6.62
CA LYS A 27 -7.59 -42.43 6.84
C LYS A 27 -7.22 -42.91 8.23
N LYS A 28 -6.02 -42.59 8.72
CA LYS A 28 -5.57 -42.91 10.09
C LYS A 28 -6.41 -42.25 11.17
N LEU A 29 -6.91 -41.03 10.93
CA LEU A 29 -7.85 -40.33 11.81
C LEU A 29 -9.28 -40.90 11.77
N GLY A 30 -9.53 -41.93 10.96
CA GLY A 30 -10.87 -42.58 10.87
C GLY A 30 -11.82 -41.91 9.87
N TYR A 31 -11.30 -41.02 8.99
CA TYR A 31 -12.11 -40.33 7.99
C TYR A 31 -11.89 -40.89 6.58
N SER A 32 -12.83 -40.61 5.69
CA SER A 32 -12.66 -40.88 4.27
C SER A 32 -11.45 -40.10 3.74
N PRO A 33 -10.53 -40.75 3.00
CA PRO A 33 -9.38 -40.08 2.35
C PRO A 33 -9.79 -38.93 1.42
N LEU A 34 -10.99 -38.99 0.83
CA LEU A 34 -11.50 -37.95 -0.06
C LEU A 34 -11.72 -36.60 0.65
N PHE A 35 -11.97 -36.60 1.95
CA PHE A 35 -12.17 -35.37 2.72
C PHE A 35 -10.93 -34.50 2.77
N ALA A 36 -9.72 -35.06 2.60
CA ALA A 36 -8.49 -34.30 2.48
C ALA A 36 -8.46 -33.36 1.25
N PHE A 37 -9.23 -33.68 0.22
CA PHE A 37 -9.31 -32.92 -1.04
C PHE A 37 -10.43 -31.87 -1.07
N ILE A 38 -11.32 -31.86 -0.08
CA ILE A 38 -12.48 -30.94 -0.05
C ILE A 38 -12.09 -29.64 0.63
N PRO A 39 -12.09 -28.49 -0.09
CA PRO A 39 -11.75 -27.19 0.51
C PRO A 39 -12.63 -26.90 1.73
N PHE A 40 -12.07 -26.19 2.70
CA PHE A 40 -12.67 -25.87 4.02
C PHE A 40 -12.94 -27.10 4.88
N TYR A 41 -13.49 -28.19 4.34
CA TYR A 41 -13.82 -29.38 5.11
C TYR A 41 -12.59 -30.15 5.57
N ASN A 42 -11.51 -30.14 4.79
CA ASN A 42 -10.22 -30.68 5.20
C ASN A 42 -9.69 -30.00 6.47
N TYR A 43 -9.69 -28.67 6.53
CA TYR A 43 -9.27 -27.93 7.71
C TYR A 43 -10.27 -28.03 8.87
N PHE A 44 -11.56 -28.13 8.57
CA PHE A 44 -12.59 -28.40 9.59
C PHE A 44 -12.32 -29.71 10.34
N ILE A 45 -11.94 -30.78 9.64
CA ILE A 45 -11.57 -32.06 10.26
C ILE A 45 -10.32 -31.91 11.11
N ILE A 46 -9.27 -31.25 10.59
CA ILE A 46 -8.04 -31.01 11.37
C ILE A 46 -8.36 -30.29 12.68
N LEU A 47 -9.13 -29.20 12.61
CA LEU A 47 -9.50 -28.42 13.79
C LEU A 47 -10.37 -29.21 14.76
N LYS A 48 -11.24 -30.10 14.27
CA LYS A 48 -12.04 -31.01 15.10
C LYS A 48 -11.15 -31.98 15.86
N GLU A 49 -10.20 -32.64 15.19
CA GLU A 49 -9.30 -33.63 15.77
C GLU A 49 -8.26 -33.02 16.73
N THR A 50 -7.94 -31.75 16.52
CA THR A 50 -7.00 -31.00 17.37
C THR A 50 -7.68 -30.11 18.43
N LYS A 51 -9.00 -30.30 18.62
CA LYS A 51 -9.82 -29.59 19.64
C LYS A 51 -9.81 -28.06 19.53
N HIS A 52 -9.63 -27.51 18.29
CA HIS A 52 -9.66 -26.09 18.03
C HIS A 52 -11.03 -25.61 17.48
N PRO A 53 -11.32 -24.30 17.51
CA PRO A 53 -12.57 -23.75 16.97
C PRO A 53 -12.77 -24.06 15.50
N LYS A 54 -13.78 -24.83 15.15
CA LYS A 54 -14.03 -25.34 13.79
C LYS A 54 -14.28 -24.24 12.75
N TRP A 55 -14.83 -23.08 13.16
CA TRP A 55 -15.11 -21.96 12.29
C TRP A 55 -13.82 -21.32 11.73
N TRP A 56 -12.66 -21.56 12.36
CA TRP A 56 -11.37 -21.09 11.82
C TRP A 56 -11.06 -21.66 10.43
N ALA A 57 -11.68 -22.78 10.06
CA ALA A 57 -11.52 -23.34 8.73
C ALA A 57 -11.84 -22.34 7.59
N ILE A 58 -12.72 -21.37 7.84
CA ILE A 58 -13.05 -20.31 6.89
C ILE A 58 -11.82 -19.41 6.61
N LEU A 59 -10.99 -19.19 7.63
CA LEU A 59 -9.82 -18.31 7.54
C LEU A 59 -8.74 -18.89 6.62
N SER A 60 -8.68 -20.23 6.44
CA SER A 60 -7.64 -20.88 5.63
C SER A 60 -7.62 -20.46 4.17
N TYR A 61 -8.74 -19.98 3.66
CA TYR A 61 -8.84 -19.57 2.27
C TYR A 61 -9.08 -18.06 2.09
N LEU A 62 -8.84 -17.25 3.11
CA LEU A 62 -8.84 -15.80 2.93
C LEU A 62 -7.50 -15.33 2.32
N PRO A 63 -7.51 -14.39 1.37
CA PRO A 63 -6.26 -13.84 0.84
C PRO A 63 -5.40 -13.25 1.95
N ILE A 64 -4.09 -13.48 1.92
CA ILE A 64 -3.07 -13.03 2.88
C ILE A 64 -3.19 -13.73 4.26
N VAL A 65 -4.37 -13.82 4.83
CA VAL A 65 -4.63 -14.50 6.12
C VAL A 65 -4.53 -16.02 5.96
N GLY A 66 -5.04 -16.56 4.84
CA GLY A 66 -5.11 -17.99 4.58
C GLY A 66 -3.78 -18.71 4.68
N PRO A 67 -2.71 -18.28 4.00
CA PRO A 67 -1.40 -18.91 4.10
C PRO A 67 -0.88 -19.02 5.53
N ILE A 68 -1.14 -18.02 6.39
CA ILE A 68 -0.76 -18.05 7.82
C ILE A 68 -1.58 -19.11 8.55
N MET A 69 -2.90 -19.10 8.37
CA MET A 69 -3.80 -20.05 9.04
C MET A 69 -3.57 -21.49 8.57
N MET A 70 -3.32 -21.69 7.26
CA MET A 70 -2.93 -22.99 6.74
C MET A 70 -1.67 -23.53 7.43
N SER A 71 -0.63 -22.70 7.58
CA SER A 71 0.61 -23.10 8.27
C SER A 71 0.33 -23.51 9.72
N VAL A 72 -0.53 -22.77 10.42
CA VAL A 72 -0.95 -23.10 11.80
C VAL A 72 -1.68 -24.45 11.82
N PHE A 73 -2.63 -24.69 10.92
CA PHE A 73 -3.38 -25.95 10.87
C PHE A 73 -2.52 -27.13 10.47
N HIS A 74 -1.55 -26.93 9.59
CA HIS A 74 -0.57 -27.94 9.23
C HIS A 74 0.29 -28.32 10.44
N LEU A 75 0.72 -27.34 11.24
CA LEU A 75 1.44 -27.59 12.50
C LEU A 75 0.59 -28.39 13.48
N TYR A 76 -0.70 -28.08 13.64
CA TYR A 76 -1.61 -28.85 14.49
C TYR A 76 -1.75 -30.28 14.00
N LEU A 77 -1.90 -30.49 12.67
CA LEU A 77 -1.98 -31.82 12.11
C LEU A 77 -0.67 -32.61 12.34
N MET A 78 0.49 -31.98 12.07
CA MET A 78 1.78 -32.65 12.26
C MET A 78 2.03 -33.00 13.74
N LYS A 79 1.66 -32.13 14.67
CA LYS A 79 1.73 -32.39 16.10
C LYS A 79 0.88 -33.59 16.51
N LYS A 80 -0.33 -33.76 15.94
CA LYS A 80 -1.20 -34.91 16.19
C LYS A 80 -0.57 -36.25 15.77
N PHE A 81 0.43 -36.20 14.90
CA PHE A 81 1.20 -37.37 14.44
C PHE A 81 2.63 -37.39 14.99
N GLY A 82 2.88 -36.81 16.19
CA GLY A 82 4.14 -36.89 16.90
C GLY A 82 5.30 -36.07 16.29
N ARG A 83 4.99 -35.12 15.38
CA ARG A 83 6.00 -34.27 14.74
C ARG A 83 6.14 -32.92 15.46
N ASN A 84 6.75 -32.99 16.67
CA ASN A 84 6.80 -31.86 17.61
C ASN A 84 8.16 -31.15 17.66
N LEU A 85 9.22 -31.71 17.05
CA LEU A 85 10.55 -31.12 17.07
C LEU A 85 10.57 -29.80 16.32
N PHE A 86 11.44 -28.87 16.72
CA PHE A 86 11.63 -27.59 16.02
C PHE A 86 11.89 -27.75 14.53
N LYS A 87 12.67 -28.78 14.15
CA LYS A 87 12.90 -29.15 12.74
C LYS A 87 11.61 -29.47 12.01
N ASP A 88 10.72 -30.23 12.62
CA ASP A 88 9.45 -30.64 12.02
C ASP A 88 8.53 -29.43 11.81
N GLN A 89 8.50 -28.54 12.80
CA GLN A 89 7.73 -27.29 12.74
C GLN A 89 8.26 -26.39 11.62
N LEU A 90 9.56 -26.21 11.54
CA LEU A 90 10.22 -25.40 10.50
C LEU A 90 9.94 -25.95 9.10
N LEU A 91 10.09 -27.27 8.89
CA LEU A 91 9.81 -27.91 7.60
C LEU A 91 8.32 -27.85 7.23
N THR A 92 7.43 -27.96 8.21
CA THR A 92 5.98 -27.80 8.00
C THR A 92 5.62 -26.40 7.51
N VAL A 93 6.30 -25.36 7.99
CA VAL A 93 6.04 -23.97 7.59
C VAL A 93 6.69 -23.64 6.24
N ILE A 94 7.96 -24.02 6.03
CA ILE A 94 8.72 -23.67 4.82
C ILE A 94 8.32 -24.53 3.61
N LEU A 95 8.12 -25.84 3.82
CA LEU A 95 7.83 -26.82 2.76
C LEU A 95 6.58 -27.66 3.10
N PRO A 96 5.40 -27.00 3.34
CA PRO A 96 4.26 -27.66 3.95
C PRO A 96 3.83 -28.95 3.21
N PHE A 97 3.54 -28.86 1.94
CA PHE A 97 3.01 -29.98 1.16
C PHE A 97 4.06 -31.10 0.95
N ILE A 98 5.34 -30.74 0.86
CA ILE A 98 6.42 -31.71 0.70
C ILE A 98 6.64 -32.45 2.02
N TYR A 99 6.79 -31.72 3.13
CA TYR A 99 7.03 -32.34 4.43
C TYR A 99 5.84 -33.18 4.90
N MET A 100 4.60 -32.66 4.79
CA MET A 100 3.41 -33.44 5.11
C MET A 100 3.30 -34.71 4.26
N ALA A 101 3.69 -34.67 2.99
CA ALA A 101 3.73 -35.85 2.14
C ALA A 101 4.73 -36.92 2.66
N THR A 102 5.93 -36.52 3.12
CA THR A 102 6.88 -37.48 3.71
C THR A 102 6.26 -38.20 4.92
N VAL A 103 5.56 -37.46 5.79
CA VAL A 103 4.87 -38.04 6.94
C VAL A 103 3.67 -38.91 6.51
N ASN A 104 2.88 -38.45 5.51
CA ASN A 104 1.72 -39.15 4.98
C ASN A 104 2.08 -40.53 4.37
N TYR A 105 3.24 -40.63 3.73
CA TYR A 105 3.69 -41.87 3.06
C TYR A 105 4.61 -42.71 3.94
N SER A 106 5.04 -42.26 5.11
CA SER A 106 5.80 -43.05 6.09
C SER A 106 4.95 -44.18 6.67
N LYS A 107 5.57 -45.35 6.87
CA LYS A 107 4.92 -46.49 7.51
C LYS A 107 4.79 -46.34 9.02
N ASP A 108 5.72 -45.62 9.65
CA ASP A 108 5.88 -45.50 11.10
C ASP A 108 5.15 -44.29 11.70
N THR A 109 4.21 -43.74 10.96
CA THR A 109 3.43 -42.60 11.43
C THR A 109 2.23 -43.10 12.22
N GLU A 110 2.15 -42.80 13.50
CA GLU A 110 1.03 -43.14 14.39
C GLU A 110 0.42 -41.87 14.96
N ILE A 111 -0.83 -41.96 15.45
CA ILE A 111 -1.48 -40.90 16.16
C ILE A 111 -0.90 -40.84 17.57
N GLU A 112 -0.45 -39.68 18.01
CA GLU A 112 0.00 -39.47 19.39
C GLU A 112 -1.23 -39.19 20.27
N ASP A 113 -1.50 -40.09 21.21
CA ASP A 113 -2.56 -39.89 22.19
C ASP A 113 -2.11 -38.91 23.27
N GLU A 114 -2.79 -37.80 23.36
CA GLU A 114 -2.62 -36.83 24.47
C GLU A 114 -3.18 -37.42 25.79
N ASN A 115 -2.45 -38.30 26.46
CA ASN A 115 -2.74 -38.65 27.84
C ASN A 115 -2.22 -37.56 28.77
N ASP A 116 -3.05 -36.57 29.08
CA ASP A 116 -2.76 -35.42 29.94
C ASP A 116 -2.42 -35.81 31.42
N LEU A 117 -2.52 -37.09 31.80
CA LEU A 117 -2.41 -37.50 33.20
C LEU A 117 -0.98 -37.61 33.76
N TYR A 118 0.04 -37.65 32.91
CA TYR A 118 1.44 -37.88 33.32
C TYR A 118 2.44 -36.95 32.66
N LEU A 119 2.12 -35.64 32.51
CA LEU A 119 3.05 -34.65 31.93
C LEU A 119 4.22 -34.40 32.87
N THR A 120 5.43 -34.58 32.39
CA THR A 120 6.67 -34.16 33.06
C THR A 120 6.73 -32.62 33.18
N GLU A 121 7.61 -32.06 34.01
CA GLU A 121 7.78 -30.61 34.12
C GLU A 121 8.26 -29.97 32.79
N GLU A 122 9.01 -30.73 31.97
CA GLU A 122 9.41 -30.30 30.63
C GLU A 122 8.22 -30.19 29.68
N GLU A 123 7.29 -31.14 29.74
CA GLU A 123 6.06 -31.12 28.94
C GLU A 123 5.10 -30.02 29.37
N LYS A 124 5.00 -29.71 30.69
CA LYS A 124 4.24 -28.58 31.20
C LYS A 124 4.83 -27.24 30.73
N ASN A 125 6.15 -27.11 30.68
CA ASN A 125 6.84 -25.94 30.16
C ASN A 125 6.70 -25.81 28.64
N ALA A 126 6.71 -26.91 27.90
CA ALA A 126 6.39 -26.94 26.46
C ALA A 126 4.94 -26.49 26.22
N LYS A 127 3.98 -26.96 27.03
CA LYS A 127 2.56 -26.57 26.95
C LYS A 127 2.35 -25.07 27.24
N LYS A 128 3.10 -24.49 28.20
CA LYS A 128 3.12 -23.02 28.44
C LYS A 128 3.69 -22.26 27.24
N LYS A 129 4.75 -22.76 26.63
CA LYS A 129 5.34 -22.16 25.44
C LYS A 129 4.39 -22.21 24.23
N ASP A 130 3.68 -23.32 24.05
CA ASP A 130 2.65 -23.47 23.01
C ASP A 130 1.50 -22.46 23.19
N THR A 131 1.06 -22.26 24.44
CA THR A 131 0.00 -21.27 24.75
C THR A 131 0.47 -19.83 24.45
N PHE A 132 1.72 -19.50 24.75
CA PHE A 132 2.31 -18.20 24.43
C PHE A 132 2.41 -17.98 22.92
N MET A 133 2.94 -18.98 22.19
CA MET A 133 3.00 -18.93 20.73
C MET A 133 1.62 -18.86 20.08
N GLY A 134 0.65 -19.59 20.63
CA GLY A 134 -0.75 -19.51 20.21
C GLY A 134 -1.35 -18.11 20.37
N SER A 135 -1.05 -17.44 21.47
CA SER A 135 -1.48 -16.05 21.73
C SER A 135 -0.87 -15.06 20.75
N ILE A 136 0.44 -15.19 20.44
CA ILE A 136 1.10 -14.36 19.43
C ILE A 136 0.48 -14.62 18.06
N THR A 137 0.29 -15.88 17.67
CA THR A 137 -0.32 -16.24 16.39
C THR A 137 -1.72 -15.63 16.26
N PHE A 138 -2.54 -15.75 17.31
CA PHE A 138 -3.86 -15.11 17.33
C PHE A 138 -3.77 -13.59 17.13
N ALA A 139 -2.88 -12.92 17.86
CA ALA A 139 -2.68 -11.49 17.76
C ALA A 139 -2.26 -11.06 16.33
N VAL A 140 -1.31 -11.79 15.73
CA VAL A 140 -0.85 -11.53 14.35
C VAL A 140 -1.98 -11.74 13.35
N VAL A 141 -2.71 -12.85 13.44
CA VAL A 141 -3.84 -13.13 12.55
C VAL A 141 -4.94 -12.09 12.68
N PHE A 142 -5.32 -11.74 13.91
CA PHE A 142 -6.34 -10.74 14.18
C PHE A 142 -5.93 -9.36 13.64
N ALA A 143 -4.71 -8.93 13.94
CA ALA A 143 -4.18 -7.68 13.41
C ALA A 143 -4.11 -7.69 11.88
N THR A 144 -3.74 -8.83 11.27
CA THR A 144 -3.73 -8.97 9.80
C THR A 144 -5.13 -8.85 9.21
N ILE A 145 -6.15 -9.44 9.84
CA ILE A 145 -7.55 -9.30 9.39
C ILE A 145 -7.97 -7.83 9.41
N ILE A 146 -7.71 -7.12 10.50
CA ILE A 146 -8.03 -5.69 10.60
C ILE A 146 -7.27 -4.90 9.54
N HIS A 147 -5.95 -5.11 9.44
CA HIS A 147 -5.08 -4.40 8.50
C HIS A 147 -5.47 -4.63 7.04
N VAL A 148 -5.81 -5.85 6.68
CA VAL A 148 -6.17 -6.19 5.28
C VAL A 148 -7.60 -5.78 4.97
N PHE A 149 -8.57 -6.08 5.84
CA PHE A 149 -9.99 -6.02 5.50
C PHE A 149 -10.74 -4.82 6.07
N VAL A 150 -10.23 -4.15 7.10
CA VAL A 150 -10.96 -3.07 7.78
C VAL A 150 -10.28 -1.74 7.59
N THR A 151 -9.10 -1.54 8.16
CA THR A 151 -8.40 -0.27 8.18
C THR A 151 -6.90 -0.46 8.23
N GLN A 152 -6.17 0.49 7.69
CA GLN A 152 -4.72 0.48 7.65
C GLN A 152 -4.16 1.81 8.15
N PRO A 153 -3.25 1.80 9.15
CA PRO A 153 -2.59 3.01 9.62
C PRO A 153 -1.49 3.44 8.65
N PHE A 154 -1.33 4.75 8.47
CA PHE A 154 -0.23 5.37 7.74
C PHE A 154 0.26 6.60 8.48
N GLY A 155 1.58 6.82 8.45
CA GLY A 155 2.20 8.09 8.85
C GLY A 155 2.34 9.02 7.65
N ILE A 156 2.31 10.32 7.88
CA ILE A 156 2.49 11.36 6.85
C ILE A 156 3.97 11.76 6.81
N PRO A 157 4.73 11.37 5.76
CA PRO A 157 6.16 11.64 5.70
C PRO A 157 6.50 12.98 5.05
N THR A 158 5.59 13.60 4.29
CA THR A 158 5.86 14.78 3.46
C THR A 158 4.80 15.85 3.62
N GLY A 159 5.18 17.12 3.40
CA GLY A 159 4.30 18.29 3.52
C GLY A 159 3.35 18.51 2.35
N SER A 160 3.20 17.56 1.41
CA SER A 160 2.36 17.76 0.21
C SER A 160 0.85 17.90 0.50
N MET A 161 0.42 17.63 1.73
CA MET A 161 -0.94 17.82 2.26
C MET A 161 -0.95 18.81 3.45
N GLU A 162 0.12 19.58 3.60
CA GLU A 162 0.29 20.52 4.70
C GLU A 162 -0.93 21.47 4.82
N ARG A 163 -1.21 21.93 6.04
CA ARG A 163 -2.45 22.64 6.43
C ARG A 163 -3.72 21.80 6.39
N THR A 164 -3.63 20.53 5.95
CA THR A 164 -4.72 19.56 6.09
C THR A 164 -4.23 18.35 6.87
N LEU A 165 -3.03 17.83 6.53
CA LEU A 165 -2.32 16.74 7.21
C LEU A 165 -0.87 17.20 7.38
N LEU A 166 -0.38 17.16 8.61
CA LEU A 166 0.98 17.60 8.93
C LEU A 166 1.97 16.44 8.86
N VAL A 167 3.23 16.77 8.61
CA VAL A 167 4.32 15.77 8.70
C VAL A 167 4.39 15.22 10.12
N GLY A 168 4.38 13.91 10.26
CA GLY A 168 4.34 13.20 11.55
C GLY A 168 2.93 12.80 12.00
N ASP A 169 1.88 13.28 11.37
CA ASP A 169 0.51 12.82 11.65
C ASP A 169 0.34 11.34 11.31
N PHE A 170 -0.54 10.65 12.06
CA PHE A 170 -0.99 9.31 11.75
C PHE A 170 -2.46 9.31 11.37
N LEU A 171 -2.80 8.57 10.35
CA LEU A 171 -4.17 8.42 9.88
C LEU A 171 -4.55 6.94 9.71
N PHE A 172 -5.83 6.65 9.82
CA PHE A 172 -6.40 5.34 9.51
C PHE A 172 -7.20 5.41 8.21
N VAL A 173 -6.82 4.59 7.24
CA VAL A 173 -7.50 4.54 5.95
C VAL A 173 -8.66 3.55 6.01
N ASN A 174 -9.87 4.07 5.76
CA ASN A 174 -11.07 3.23 5.60
C ASN A 174 -11.04 2.56 4.22
N LYS A 175 -11.06 1.24 4.20
CA LYS A 175 -10.98 0.45 2.96
C LYS A 175 -12.33 0.22 2.27
N TRP A 176 -13.44 0.59 2.90
CA TRP A 176 -14.78 0.27 2.44
C TRP A 176 -15.49 1.42 1.72
N SER A 177 -15.13 2.67 1.99
CA SER A 177 -15.85 3.85 1.48
C SER A 177 -16.07 3.81 -0.04
N TYR A 178 -15.03 3.54 -0.82
CA TYR A 178 -15.09 3.46 -2.30
C TYR A 178 -15.14 2.02 -2.83
N GLY A 179 -15.61 1.09 -2.01
CA GLY A 179 -15.60 -0.34 -2.29
C GLY A 179 -14.28 -1.01 -1.87
N TYR A 180 -14.43 -2.16 -1.22
CA TYR A 180 -13.28 -2.94 -0.80
C TYR A 180 -12.57 -3.55 -2.02
N ARG A 181 -11.30 -3.21 -2.22
CA ARG A 181 -10.46 -3.83 -3.25
C ARG A 181 -9.94 -5.17 -2.74
N LEU A 182 -10.32 -6.25 -3.44
CA LEU A 182 -9.81 -7.58 -3.11
C LEU A 182 -8.29 -7.66 -3.35
N PRO A 183 -7.52 -8.32 -2.48
CA PRO A 183 -6.08 -8.47 -2.64
C PRO A 183 -5.72 -9.18 -3.94
N MET A 184 -4.86 -8.58 -4.74
CA MET A 184 -4.39 -9.17 -6.00
C MET A 184 -3.27 -10.18 -5.76
N ARG A 185 -2.56 -10.07 -4.63
CA ARG A 185 -1.49 -10.98 -4.20
C ARG A 185 -1.94 -11.75 -2.96
N PRO A 186 -2.53 -12.97 -3.13
CA PRO A 186 -3.11 -13.71 -2.00
C PRO A 186 -2.05 -14.28 -1.06
N VAL A 187 -0.81 -14.45 -1.53
CA VAL A 187 0.33 -14.92 -0.73
C VAL A 187 1.30 -13.76 -0.55
N ALA A 188 1.25 -13.14 0.62
CA ALA A 188 2.08 -11.98 0.96
C ALA A 188 2.35 -11.92 2.46
N ILE A 189 3.45 -11.30 2.83
CA ILE A 189 3.79 -11.02 4.23
C ILE A 189 2.89 -9.88 4.72
N PRO A 190 2.14 -10.08 5.82
CA PRO A 190 1.30 -9.03 6.37
C PRO A 190 2.14 -7.83 6.85
N PHE A 191 1.53 -6.65 6.86
CA PHE A 191 2.09 -5.38 7.29
C PHE A 191 3.22 -4.82 6.41
N LEU A 192 3.82 -5.60 5.52
CA LEU A 192 4.82 -5.12 4.57
C LEU A 192 4.16 -4.71 3.25
N GLN A 193 4.54 -3.53 2.77
CA GLN A 193 4.18 -3.04 1.45
C GLN A 193 5.20 -3.55 0.40
N GLY A 194 5.19 -3.43 -0.77
CA GLY A 194 6.09 -3.80 -1.87
C GLY A 194 7.26 -4.75 -1.57
N THR A 195 8.29 -4.30 -0.87
CA THR A 195 9.53 -5.02 -0.59
C THR A 195 9.71 -5.40 0.88
N ILE A 196 10.51 -6.43 1.17
CA ILE A 196 10.85 -6.83 2.54
C ILE A 196 11.90 -5.88 3.11
N MET A 197 12.86 -5.51 2.27
CA MET A 197 13.99 -4.66 2.62
C MET A 197 14.34 -3.82 1.40
N ASP A 198 14.48 -2.52 1.61
CA ASP A 198 15.11 -1.64 0.63
C ASP A 198 16.62 -1.75 0.82
N THR A 199 17.31 -2.29 -0.15
CA THR A 199 18.76 -2.47 -0.07
C THR A 199 19.52 -1.15 -0.23
N GLY A 200 18.81 -0.08 -0.65
CA GLY A 200 19.41 1.25 -0.84
C GLY A 200 20.46 1.30 -1.96
N GLU A 201 20.66 0.21 -2.65
CA GLU A 201 21.58 0.15 -3.78
C GLU A 201 21.07 1.04 -4.92
N PRO A 202 21.85 2.00 -5.41
CA PRO A 202 21.40 2.94 -6.46
C PRO A 202 21.21 2.27 -7.82
N GLY A 203 21.08 0.99 -7.90
CA GLY A 203 21.10 0.27 -9.16
C GLY A 203 19.75 -0.19 -9.69
N ASN A 204 19.02 -0.98 -8.95
CA ASN A 204 17.80 -1.57 -9.48
C ASN A 204 16.84 -2.01 -8.35
N PRO A 205 15.96 -1.13 -7.87
CA PRO A 205 14.97 -1.49 -6.84
C PRO A 205 14.04 -2.65 -7.24
N LYS A 206 14.04 -3.06 -8.52
CA LYS A 206 13.29 -4.23 -9.00
C LYS A 206 13.86 -5.55 -8.48
N ASP A 207 15.11 -5.58 -8.09
CA ASP A 207 15.80 -6.77 -7.58
C ASP A 207 15.64 -6.95 -6.07
N ASP A 208 15.07 -5.97 -5.38
CA ASP A 208 14.78 -6.07 -3.95
C ASP A 208 13.79 -7.20 -3.64
N PRO A 209 14.01 -7.94 -2.53
CA PRO A 209 13.14 -9.05 -2.16
C PRO A 209 11.70 -8.59 -1.96
N LYS A 210 10.76 -9.14 -2.70
CA LYS A 210 9.34 -8.78 -2.63
C LYS A 210 8.68 -9.36 -1.37
N SER A 211 7.77 -8.60 -0.79
CA SER A 211 6.95 -9.04 0.35
C SER A 211 5.81 -10.00 -0.06
N TYR A 212 5.77 -10.42 -1.31
CA TYR A 212 4.71 -11.25 -1.88
C TYR A 212 5.24 -12.21 -2.95
N VAL A 213 4.49 -13.28 -3.22
CA VAL A 213 4.81 -14.23 -4.29
C VAL A 213 4.38 -13.66 -5.64
N GLU A 214 5.34 -13.43 -6.54
CA GLU A 214 5.09 -12.82 -7.85
C GLU A 214 4.32 -13.72 -8.81
N GLY A 215 4.53 -15.02 -8.77
CA GLY A 215 3.91 -15.99 -9.68
C GLY A 215 2.39 -16.12 -9.54
N ILE A 216 1.80 -15.62 -8.44
CA ILE A 216 0.36 -15.69 -8.20
C ILE A 216 -0.22 -14.28 -8.20
N LYS A 217 -0.97 -13.93 -9.26
CA LYS A 217 -1.64 -12.63 -9.40
C LYS A 217 -3.11 -12.86 -9.73
N LEU A 218 -3.99 -12.31 -8.90
CA LEU A 218 -5.43 -12.29 -9.14
C LEU A 218 -5.81 -11.03 -9.92
N PRO A 219 -6.88 -11.07 -10.73
CA PRO A 219 -7.39 -9.88 -11.40
C PRO A 219 -7.81 -8.80 -10.40
N TYR A 220 -7.84 -7.54 -10.87
CA TYR A 220 -8.39 -6.44 -10.08
C TYR A 220 -9.90 -6.60 -9.91
N GLU A 221 -10.39 -6.49 -8.68
CA GLU A 221 -11.82 -6.52 -8.37
C GLU A 221 -12.12 -5.63 -7.15
N ARG A 222 -13.26 -4.92 -7.20
CA ARG A 222 -13.83 -4.17 -6.08
C ARG A 222 -15.25 -4.63 -5.79
N ILE A 223 -15.55 -4.77 -4.51
CA ILE A 223 -16.85 -5.19 -4.01
C ILE A 223 -17.41 -4.17 -3.01
N PHE A 224 -18.72 -4.13 -2.85
CA PHE A 224 -19.40 -3.33 -1.82
C PHE A 224 -19.05 -1.84 -1.86
N GLN A 225 -19.30 -1.18 -2.99
CA GLN A 225 -19.08 0.26 -3.11
C GLN A 225 -20.23 1.02 -2.43
N PHE A 226 -19.96 1.65 -1.30
CA PHE A 226 -20.96 2.41 -0.53
C PHE A 226 -21.05 3.88 -0.97
N SER A 227 -19.94 4.47 -1.41
CA SER A 227 -19.88 5.84 -1.91
C SER A 227 -19.04 5.95 -3.18
N LYS A 228 -19.23 7.04 -3.92
CA LYS A 228 -18.38 7.38 -5.06
C LYS A 228 -17.40 8.48 -4.64
N PRO A 229 -16.16 8.46 -5.15
CA PRO A 229 -15.23 9.56 -4.94
C PRO A 229 -15.84 10.88 -5.42
N GLN A 230 -15.70 11.91 -4.61
CA GLN A 230 -16.19 13.26 -4.90
C GLN A 230 -15.02 14.26 -4.90
N ARG A 231 -15.19 15.41 -5.55
CA ARG A 231 -14.20 16.48 -5.47
C ARG A 231 -14.03 16.91 -4.01
N ASN A 232 -12.82 17.23 -3.67
CA ASN A 232 -12.36 17.59 -2.32
C ASN A 232 -12.25 16.43 -1.30
N ASP A 233 -12.61 15.20 -1.66
CA ASP A 233 -12.28 14.05 -0.82
C ASP A 233 -10.76 13.93 -0.63
N ILE A 234 -10.34 13.57 0.60
CA ILE A 234 -8.98 13.16 0.88
C ILE A 234 -8.91 11.66 0.60
N VAL A 235 -8.16 11.28 -0.44
CA VAL A 235 -8.08 9.90 -0.92
C VAL A 235 -6.69 9.32 -0.74
N VAL A 236 -6.64 8.06 -0.32
CA VAL A 236 -5.41 7.25 -0.36
C VAL A 236 -5.51 6.29 -1.53
N PHE A 237 -4.47 6.28 -2.36
CA PHE A 237 -4.38 5.42 -3.54
C PHE A 237 -2.97 4.88 -3.71
N ASN A 238 -2.83 3.73 -4.36
CA ASN A 238 -1.51 3.22 -4.72
C ASN A 238 -1.01 3.97 -5.96
N TYR A 239 0.25 4.42 -5.90
CA TYR A 239 0.84 5.24 -6.95
C TYR A 239 1.01 4.43 -8.25
N PRO A 240 0.31 4.77 -9.34
CA PRO A 240 0.25 3.92 -10.54
C PRO A 240 1.56 3.92 -11.35
N ARG A 241 2.44 4.90 -11.13
CA ARG A 241 3.75 5.02 -11.79
C ARG A 241 4.89 4.39 -10.98
N ASP A 242 4.57 3.69 -9.92
CA ASP A 242 5.55 2.92 -9.17
C ASP A 242 6.13 1.82 -10.05
N SER A 243 7.36 2.02 -10.53
CA SER A 243 8.06 1.08 -11.40
C SER A 243 8.79 -0.02 -10.64
N VAL A 244 8.87 0.10 -9.33
CA VAL A 244 9.54 -0.86 -8.43
C VAL A 244 8.60 -2.00 -8.08
N HIS A 245 7.34 -1.67 -7.79
CA HIS A 245 6.34 -2.62 -7.37
C HIS A 245 5.43 -3.00 -8.55
N VAL A 246 5.58 -4.22 -9.04
CA VAL A 246 4.88 -4.70 -10.24
C VAL A 246 3.37 -4.86 -10.02
N SER A 247 2.91 -5.01 -8.78
CA SER A 247 1.49 -5.18 -8.45
C SER A 247 0.88 -3.91 -7.88
N LEU A 248 -0.22 -3.46 -8.49
CA LEU A 248 -0.92 -2.23 -8.09
C LEU A 248 -1.30 -2.21 -6.59
N ASP A 249 -1.70 -3.34 -6.02
CA ASP A 249 -2.07 -3.44 -4.60
C ASP A 249 -0.86 -3.41 -3.65
N ARG A 250 0.36 -3.43 -4.19
CA ARG A 250 1.63 -3.37 -3.47
C ARG A 250 2.45 -2.13 -3.79
N ALA A 251 2.00 -1.30 -4.73
CA ALA A 251 2.60 -0.01 -5.02
C ALA A 251 2.45 0.95 -3.82
N ASP A 252 3.35 1.91 -3.73
CA ASP A 252 3.38 2.87 -2.62
C ASP A 252 2.06 3.63 -2.48
N PRO A 253 1.54 3.75 -1.26
CA PRO A 253 0.33 4.50 -0.98
C PRO A 253 0.63 6.01 -0.92
N TYR A 254 -0.16 6.79 -1.64
CA TYR A 254 -0.12 8.25 -1.62
C TYR A 254 -1.44 8.81 -1.09
N VAL A 255 -1.38 9.88 -0.32
CA VAL A 255 -2.56 10.63 0.11
C VAL A 255 -2.60 11.98 -0.61
N LYS A 256 -3.71 12.29 -1.27
CA LYS A 256 -3.93 13.56 -1.97
C LYS A 256 -5.40 13.98 -1.88
N ARG A 257 -5.66 15.27 -2.13
CA ARG A 257 -7.00 15.77 -2.32
C ARG A 257 -7.45 15.51 -3.76
N LEU A 258 -8.64 14.95 -3.91
CA LEU A 258 -9.24 14.67 -5.21
C LEU A 258 -9.81 15.95 -5.79
N VAL A 259 -9.20 16.48 -6.84
CA VAL A 259 -9.60 17.75 -7.44
C VAL A 259 -10.52 17.61 -8.65
N ALA A 260 -10.51 16.46 -9.31
CA ALA A 260 -11.38 16.17 -10.45
C ALA A 260 -11.83 14.71 -10.44
N VAL A 261 -13.01 14.44 -10.93
CA VAL A 261 -13.59 13.10 -11.01
C VAL A 261 -13.85 12.68 -12.47
N ALA A 262 -14.19 11.42 -12.68
CA ALA A 262 -14.49 10.89 -14.01
C ALA A 262 -15.54 11.74 -14.76
N GLY A 263 -15.22 12.21 -15.94
CA GLY A 263 -16.02 13.09 -16.79
C GLY A 263 -15.64 14.57 -16.70
N ASP A 264 -14.84 14.97 -15.71
CA ASP A 264 -14.36 16.35 -15.59
C ASP A 264 -13.23 16.66 -16.59
N THR A 265 -13.09 17.96 -16.89
CA THR A 265 -11.91 18.53 -17.51
C THR A 265 -11.16 19.37 -16.48
N PHE A 266 -9.93 19.02 -16.20
CA PHE A 266 -9.06 19.61 -15.19
C PHE A 266 -8.00 20.47 -15.86
N GLU A 267 -7.70 21.64 -15.28
CA GLU A 267 -6.69 22.56 -15.78
C GLU A 267 -6.10 23.39 -14.64
N MET A 268 -4.79 23.68 -14.70
CA MET A 268 -4.14 24.71 -13.90
C MET A 268 -3.79 25.91 -14.79
N ARG A 269 -4.21 27.10 -14.39
CA ARG A 269 -3.86 28.39 -15.01
C ARG A 269 -3.27 29.29 -13.95
N ASP A 270 -2.05 29.73 -14.18
CA ASP A 270 -1.33 30.62 -13.25
C ASP A 270 -1.39 30.15 -11.78
N GLY A 271 -1.15 28.82 -11.58
CA GLY A 271 -1.21 28.19 -10.27
C GLY A 271 -2.61 28.08 -9.65
N ARG A 272 -3.67 28.34 -10.40
CA ARG A 272 -5.07 28.22 -9.95
C ARG A 272 -5.77 27.06 -10.65
N LEU A 273 -6.55 26.32 -9.87
CA LEU A 273 -7.30 25.17 -10.34
C LEU A 273 -8.59 25.59 -11.04
N PHE A 274 -8.82 25.02 -12.23
CA PHE A 274 -10.07 25.11 -12.97
C PHE A 274 -10.62 23.70 -13.24
N VAL A 275 -11.92 23.54 -13.02
CA VAL A 275 -12.62 22.29 -13.34
C VAL A 275 -13.83 22.63 -14.23
N ASN A 276 -13.91 22.00 -15.40
CA ASN A 276 -14.92 22.26 -16.42
C ASN A 276 -14.96 23.75 -16.84
N GLY A 277 -13.79 24.39 -16.93
CA GLY A 277 -13.62 25.77 -17.32
C GLY A 277 -13.99 26.81 -16.26
N LYS A 278 -14.39 26.39 -15.07
CA LYS A 278 -14.72 27.27 -13.93
C LYS A 278 -13.62 27.22 -12.89
N PRO A 279 -13.25 28.32 -12.26
CA PRO A 279 -12.31 28.30 -11.15
C PRO A 279 -12.90 27.45 -10.02
N GLU A 280 -12.09 26.58 -9.45
CA GLU A 280 -12.50 25.78 -8.30
C GLU A 280 -12.52 26.67 -7.05
N THR A 281 -13.59 26.56 -6.29
CA THR A 281 -13.71 27.28 -5.03
C THR A 281 -12.97 26.52 -3.94
N VAL A 282 -12.09 27.21 -3.23
CA VAL A 282 -11.48 26.67 -2.01
C VAL A 282 -12.59 26.48 -0.98
N LEU A 283 -12.79 25.24 -0.52
CA LEU A 283 -13.88 24.90 0.39
C LEU A 283 -13.43 24.92 1.84
N GLY A 284 -14.26 25.51 2.71
CA GLY A 284 -14.09 25.49 4.16
C GLY A 284 -12.74 26.04 4.63
N ASP A 285 -12.07 25.28 5.48
CA ASP A 285 -10.80 25.67 6.12
C ASP A 285 -9.55 25.30 5.28
N GLN A 286 -9.70 25.11 3.99
CA GLN A 286 -8.56 24.81 3.12
C GLN A 286 -7.63 26.03 2.99
N GLU A 287 -6.38 25.85 3.37
CA GLU A 287 -5.33 26.84 3.20
C GLU A 287 -4.45 26.47 2.01
N VAL A 288 -4.77 26.98 0.83
CA VAL A 288 -3.95 26.78 -0.38
C VAL A 288 -2.68 27.60 -0.28
N GLN A 289 -1.56 26.96 -0.60
CA GLN A 289 -0.23 27.57 -0.55
C GLN A 289 0.29 27.85 -1.97
N HIS A 290 0.97 29.00 -2.13
CA HIS A 290 1.59 29.41 -3.39
C HIS A 290 3.06 29.74 -3.16
N ARG A 291 3.83 29.77 -4.24
CA ARG A 291 5.26 30.07 -4.23
C ARG A 291 5.47 31.58 -4.32
N TYR A 292 6.44 32.10 -3.57
CA TYR A 292 6.75 33.52 -3.55
C TYR A 292 8.25 33.78 -3.61
N ILE A 293 8.64 34.84 -4.32
CA ILE A 293 9.95 35.44 -4.28
C ILE A 293 9.81 36.76 -3.50
N VAL A 294 10.63 36.91 -2.46
CA VAL A 294 10.63 38.08 -1.56
C VAL A 294 11.98 38.74 -1.64
N ASN A 295 12.02 39.98 -2.09
CA ASN A 295 13.19 40.84 -2.10
C ASN A 295 13.20 41.75 -0.86
N THR A 296 14.31 41.79 -0.15
CA THR A 296 14.46 42.59 1.08
C THR A 296 15.71 43.45 1.04
N GLY A 297 15.68 44.58 1.74
CA GLY A 297 16.81 45.52 1.87
C GLY A 297 17.80 45.09 2.94
N SER A 298 17.37 44.26 3.92
CA SER A 298 18.19 43.71 4.95
C SER A 298 17.79 42.25 5.21
N GLN A 299 18.64 41.49 5.87
CA GLN A 299 18.39 40.11 6.18
C GLN A 299 17.15 39.95 7.05
N LEU A 300 16.32 38.94 6.73
CA LEU A 300 15.20 38.55 7.58
C LEU A 300 15.69 37.74 8.78
N ASP A 301 15.07 37.96 9.92
CA ASP A 301 15.23 37.09 11.09
C ASP A 301 14.41 35.81 10.87
N ILE A 302 15.06 34.79 10.31
CA ILE A 302 14.43 33.52 9.94
C ILE A 302 13.82 32.78 11.16
N PRO A 303 14.51 32.70 12.34
CA PRO A 303 13.89 32.14 13.55
C PRO A 303 12.61 32.85 13.98
N SER A 304 12.61 34.18 13.97
CA SER A 304 11.42 34.97 14.31
C SER A 304 10.29 34.77 13.27
N LEU A 305 10.64 34.71 12.00
CA LEU A 305 9.70 34.45 10.91
C LEU A 305 9.02 33.07 11.09
N TYR A 306 9.81 32.05 11.38
CA TYR A 306 9.29 30.71 11.63
C TYR A 306 8.37 30.64 12.85
N ASN A 307 8.80 31.24 13.96
CA ASN A 307 8.01 31.28 15.19
C ASN A 307 6.68 32.05 15.03
N THR A 308 6.65 33.05 14.15
CA THR A 308 5.45 33.88 13.92
C THR A 308 4.49 33.26 12.90
N PHE A 309 5.02 32.72 11.81
CA PHE A 309 4.24 32.31 10.64
C PHE A 309 4.25 30.81 10.37
N GLY A 310 5.20 30.07 10.94
CA GLY A 310 5.37 28.64 10.72
C GLY A 310 5.93 28.25 9.34
N PHE A 311 6.54 29.21 8.61
CA PHE A 311 7.13 28.98 7.29
C PHE A 311 8.60 29.35 7.25
N LEU A 312 9.38 28.61 6.44
CA LEU A 312 10.78 28.88 6.16
C LEU A 312 10.98 29.09 4.66
N PRO A 313 11.92 29.99 4.26
CA PRO A 313 12.39 30.00 2.87
C PRO A 313 13.16 28.72 2.58
N VAL A 314 13.01 28.18 1.37
CA VAL A 314 13.78 27.02 0.91
C VAL A 314 15.09 27.40 0.25
N GLN A 315 15.22 28.65 -0.18
CA GLN A 315 16.45 29.22 -0.75
C GLN A 315 16.60 30.67 -0.31
N GLU A 316 17.83 31.06 -0.04
CA GLU A 316 18.27 32.40 0.29
C GLU A 316 19.41 32.78 -0.64
N GLY A 317 19.43 34.03 -1.07
CA GLY A 317 20.47 34.56 -1.93
C GLY A 317 20.61 36.08 -1.79
N GLN A 318 21.58 36.63 -2.50
CA GLN A 318 21.75 38.08 -2.65
C GLN A 318 21.48 38.49 -4.10
N ASN A 319 20.86 39.65 -4.26
CA ASN A 319 20.71 40.24 -5.57
C ASN A 319 21.91 41.13 -5.94
N GLU A 320 22.02 41.49 -7.22
CA GLU A 320 23.13 42.30 -7.75
C GLU A 320 23.28 43.69 -7.07
N LYS A 321 22.25 44.15 -6.37
CA LYS A 321 22.21 45.46 -5.65
C LYS A 321 22.56 45.32 -4.16
N GLY A 322 22.98 44.14 -3.70
CA GLY A 322 23.35 43.88 -2.31
C GLY A 322 22.18 43.62 -1.36
N GLY A 323 20.97 43.52 -1.86
CA GLY A 323 19.81 43.11 -1.09
C GLY A 323 19.69 41.58 -1.04
N PHE A 324 18.76 41.08 -0.21
CA PHE A 324 18.53 39.65 -0.04
C PHE A 324 17.30 39.20 -0.84
N VAL A 325 17.34 37.96 -1.32
CA VAL A 325 16.26 37.30 -2.04
C VAL A 325 15.92 36.01 -1.32
N TYR A 326 14.65 35.82 -0.98
CA TYR A 326 14.14 34.62 -0.33
C TYR A 326 13.11 33.95 -1.23
N TYR A 327 13.25 32.64 -1.40
CA TYR A 327 12.27 31.83 -2.12
C TYR A 327 11.47 30.99 -1.14
N PHE A 328 10.16 31.18 -1.10
CA PHE A 328 9.21 30.39 -0.34
C PHE A 328 8.44 29.44 -1.26
N GLN A 329 8.52 28.16 -0.97
CA GLN A 329 7.84 27.14 -1.79
C GLN A 329 6.33 27.08 -1.50
N GLY A 330 5.89 27.48 -0.30
CA GLY A 330 4.49 27.46 0.06
C GLY A 330 4.16 28.51 1.12
N LEU A 331 3.42 29.55 0.75
CA LEU A 331 2.82 30.49 1.67
C LEU A 331 1.32 30.57 1.41
N THR A 332 0.52 30.63 2.47
CA THR A 332 -0.90 30.98 2.32
C THR A 332 -1.03 32.46 1.90
N ALA A 333 -2.13 32.82 1.27
CA ALA A 333 -2.39 34.21 0.91
C ALA A 333 -2.36 35.17 2.13
N LYS A 334 -2.85 34.68 3.28
CA LYS A 334 -2.82 35.40 4.55
C LYS A 334 -1.39 35.65 5.02
N THR A 335 -0.57 34.60 5.08
CA THR A 335 0.83 34.72 5.52
C THR A 335 1.65 35.57 4.56
N ALA A 336 1.42 35.45 3.25
CA ALA A 336 2.06 36.30 2.25
C ALA A 336 1.74 37.79 2.45
N ALA A 337 0.47 38.11 2.73
CA ALA A 337 0.06 39.48 3.02
C ALA A 337 0.71 40.06 4.30
N GLU A 338 0.94 39.24 5.32
CA GLU A 338 1.62 39.67 6.55
C GLU A 338 3.13 39.83 6.33
N ILE A 339 3.80 38.89 5.63
CA ILE A 339 5.23 38.99 5.28
C ILE A 339 5.47 40.28 4.44
N LYS A 340 4.57 40.60 3.52
CA LYS A 340 4.66 41.78 2.66
C LYS A 340 4.67 43.10 3.46
N LYS A 341 4.12 43.13 4.67
CA LYS A 341 4.08 44.32 5.57
C LYS A 341 5.37 44.49 6.35
N LEU A 342 6.29 43.52 6.37
CA LEU A 342 7.53 43.64 7.12
C LEU A 342 8.40 44.81 6.57
N PRO A 343 9.01 45.63 7.44
CA PRO A 343 9.76 46.81 7.00
C PRO A 343 10.95 46.49 6.09
N GLN A 344 11.49 45.29 6.21
CA GLN A 344 12.64 44.81 5.41
C GLN A 344 12.23 44.48 3.95
N VAL A 345 10.95 44.18 3.70
CA VAL A 345 10.45 43.74 2.39
C VAL A 345 10.35 44.91 1.43
N ILE A 346 11.11 44.86 0.36
CA ILE A 346 11.06 45.87 -0.73
C ILE A 346 10.01 45.47 -1.78
N ASP A 347 10.02 44.17 -2.16
CA ASP A 347 9.11 43.63 -3.15
C ASP A 347 8.79 42.17 -2.85
N MET A 348 7.61 41.75 -3.21
CA MET A 348 7.14 40.37 -3.07
C MET A 348 6.20 40.00 -4.21
N GLN A 349 6.53 38.97 -4.94
CA GLN A 349 5.76 38.49 -6.09
C GLN A 349 5.52 36.98 -5.98
N GLU A 350 4.35 36.57 -6.45
CA GLU A 350 4.05 35.17 -6.63
C GLU A 350 4.92 34.62 -7.77
N HIS A 351 5.58 33.47 -7.52
CA HIS A 351 6.42 32.82 -8.51
C HIS A 351 5.58 31.85 -9.36
N ILE A 352 5.21 32.28 -10.55
CA ILE A 352 4.43 31.50 -11.51
C ILE A 352 5.34 31.12 -12.66
N GLN A 353 5.41 29.82 -12.97
CA GLN A 353 6.17 29.33 -14.11
C GLN A 353 5.45 29.70 -15.42
N PRO A 354 6.17 30.21 -16.43
CA PRO A 354 5.55 30.62 -17.69
C PRO A 354 5.01 29.42 -18.48
N LYS A 355 4.00 29.68 -19.29
CA LYS A 355 3.41 28.68 -20.18
C LYS A 355 4.41 28.22 -21.25
N GLY A 356 4.45 26.92 -21.51
CA GLY A 356 5.33 26.30 -22.50
C GLY A 356 6.66 25.81 -21.95
N GLU A 357 7.00 26.13 -20.71
CA GLU A 357 8.14 25.55 -20.01
C GLU A 357 7.75 24.22 -19.36
N SER A 358 8.19 23.13 -19.96
CA SER A 358 7.95 21.79 -19.40
C SER A 358 8.76 21.56 -18.12
N ALA A 359 8.13 21.15 -17.04
CA ALA A 359 8.81 20.81 -15.81
C ALA A 359 9.38 19.39 -15.89
N ILE A 360 10.64 19.29 -16.29
CA ILE A 360 11.39 18.04 -16.40
C ILE A 360 12.43 17.96 -15.29
N ALA A 361 12.36 16.92 -14.49
CA ALA A 361 13.40 16.56 -13.53
C ALA A 361 14.45 15.65 -14.18
N TYR A 362 15.70 15.75 -13.75
CA TYR A 362 16.80 14.93 -14.24
C TYR A 362 17.43 14.16 -13.09
N ARG A 363 17.87 12.92 -13.34
CA ARG A 363 18.53 12.06 -12.35
C ARG A 363 20.02 12.34 -12.22
N ASP A 364 20.59 13.04 -13.19
CA ASP A 364 22.01 13.33 -13.30
C ASP A 364 22.27 14.81 -13.57
N GLU A 365 23.39 15.32 -13.12
CA GLU A 365 23.80 16.72 -13.31
C GLU A 365 24.02 17.08 -14.78
N THR A 366 24.36 16.09 -15.60
CA THR A 366 24.55 16.25 -17.05
C THR A 366 23.25 16.36 -17.83
N ARG A 367 22.10 16.20 -17.17
CA ARG A 367 20.75 16.24 -17.74
C ARG A 367 20.53 15.24 -18.89
N THR A 368 21.23 14.12 -18.87
CA THR A 368 21.10 13.06 -19.87
C THR A 368 20.00 12.06 -19.56
N LYS A 369 19.64 11.90 -18.28
CA LYS A 369 18.62 10.95 -17.83
C LYS A 369 17.45 11.67 -17.18
N ILE A 370 16.29 11.61 -17.83
CA ILE A 370 15.06 12.17 -17.29
C ILE A 370 14.57 11.33 -16.12
N ASP A 371 14.26 11.99 -15.01
CA ASP A 371 13.54 11.39 -13.89
C ASP A 371 12.04 11.43 -14.17
N THR A 372 11.51 10.33 -14.67
CA THR A 372 10.10 10.21 -14.99
C THR A 372 9.20 10.20 -13.76
N THR A 373 9.76 9.99 -12.56
CA THR A 373 9.00 9.99 -11.30
C THR A 373 8.72 11.41 -10.81
N ASN A 374 9.73 12.29 -10.93
CA ASN A 374 9.65 13.67 -10.45
C ASN A 374 9.31 14.69 -11.56
N SER A 375 9.27 14.28 -12.83
CA SER A 375 8.84 15.16 -13.93
C SER A 375 7.32 15.30 -13.97
N ILE A 376 6.83 16.46 -14.40
CA ILE A 376 5.41 16.67 -14.71
C ILE A 376 5.01 15.82 -15.92
N PHE A 377 3.94 15.10 -15.78
CA PHE A 377 3.39 14.23 -16.83
C PHE A 377 2.20 14.93 -17.54
N PRO A 378 2.06 14.79 -18.88
CA PRO A 378 2.94 14.10 -19.83
C PRO A 378 4.27 14.83 -20.06
N ILE A 379 5.36 14.06 -20.15
CA ILE A 379 6.70 14.62 -20.43
C ILE A 379 6.70 15.28 -21.81
N ASN A 380 7.33 16.44 -21.93
CA ASN A 380 7.38 17.25 -23.16
C ASN A 380 6.03 17.85 -23.60
N SER A 381 5.03 17.88 -22.75
CA SER A 381 3.74 18.53 -23.01
C SER A 381 3.82 20.06 -23.04
N GLY A 382 4.90 20.64 -22.51
CA GLY A 382 4.97 22.06 -22.19
C GLY A 382 4.18 22.43 -20.91
N TRP A 383 3.70 21.44 -20.17
CA TRP A 383 3.00 21.64 -18.91
C TRP A 383 3.96 21.70 -17.72
N ASN A 384 3.58 22.50 -16.74
CA ASN A 384 4.30 22.63 -15.48
C ASN A 384 3.31 22.73 -14.31
N GLN A 385 3.80 23.02 -13.11
CA GLN A 385 2.96 23.04 -11.92
C GLN A 385 1.88 24.14 -11.94
N ASP A 386 2.14 25.25 -12.64
CA ASP A 386 1.24 26.40 -12.69
C ASP A 386 0.39 26.45 -13.96
N GLN A 387 0.84 25.77 -15.01
CA GLN A 387 0.24 25.74 -16.34
C GLN A 387 0.06 24.29 -16.77
N TYR A 388 -1.05 23.67 -16.43
CA TYR A 388 -1.29 22.24 -16.67
C TYR A 388 -2.64 22.03 -17.37
N GLY A 389 -2.65 21.18 -18.37
CA GLY A 389 -3.87 20.81 -19.08
C GLY A 389 -4.25 21.80 -20.23
N PRO A 390 -5.53 21.77 -20.67
CA PRO A 390 -6.64 21.02 -20.10
C PRO A 390 -6.53 19.51 -20.31
N LEU A 391 -6.83 18.71 -19.27
CA LEU A 391 -6.86 17.25 -19.29
C LEU A 391 -8.27 16.74 -19.00
N LYS A 392 -8.86 15.99 -19.92
CA LYS A 392 -10.15 15.35 -19.69
C LYS A 392 -9.96 14.02 -18.96
N ILE A 393 -10.67 13.85 -17.85
CA ILE A 393 -10.72 12.59 -17.10
C ILE A 393 -11.81 11.70 -17.71
N PRO A 394 -11.48 10.57 -18.35
CA PRO A 394 -12.48 9.71 -18.97
C PRO A 394 -13.44 9.12 -17.93
N LYS A 395 -14.71 9.00 -18.27
CA LYS A 395 -15.72 8.28 -17.49
C LYS A 395 -16.10 6.97 -18.18
N LYS A 396 -16.73 6.07 -17.43
CA LYS A 396 -17.22 4.81 -17.96
C LYS A 396 -18.15 5.05 -19.15
N GLY A 397 -17.83 4.45 -20.31
CA GLY A 397 -18.55 4.60 -21.56
C GLY A 397 -18.01 5.67 -22.50
N ASP A 398 -17.06 6.50 -22.07
CA ASP A 398 -16.36 7.41 -22.97
C ASP A 398 -15.46 6.62 -23.92
N VAL A 399 -15.41 7.08 -25.17
CA VAL A 399 -14.47 6.59 -26.18
C VAL A 399 -13.32 7.58 -26.30
N VAL A 400 -12.11 7.12 -26.02
CA VAL A 400 -10.89 7.91 -26.15
C VAL A 400 -10.14 7.41 -27.38
N THR A 401 -9.86 8.34 -28.33
CA THR A 401 -9.01 8.02 -29.47
C THR A 401 -7.56 8.08 -29.05
N VAL A 402 -6.87 6.95 -29.11
CA VAL A 402 -5.44 6.84 -28.79
C VAL A 402 -4.63 6.94 -30.07
N ASN A 403 -3.81 7.97 -30.16
CA ASN A 403 -2.85 8.22 -31.24
C ASN A 403 -1.54 8.78 -30.67
N GLN A 404 -0.57 9.12 -31.50
CA GLN A 404 0.73 9.65 -31.02
C GLN A 404 0.61 10.93 -30.19
N GLN A 405 -0.44 11.72 -30.39
CA GLN A 405 -0.65 12.99 -29.66
C GLN A 405 -1.34 12.76 -28.32
N THR A 406 -2.33 11.85 -28.26
CA THR A 406 -3.14 11.60 -27.07
C THR A 406 -2.62 10.44 -26.20
N LEU A 407 -1.80 9.53 -26.77
CA LEU A 407 -1.20 8.43 -26.00
C LEU A 407 -0.48 8.91 -24.74
N PRO A 408 0.35 9.97 -24.77
CA PRO A 408 1.02 10.45 -23.57
C PRO A 408 0.07 10.82 -22.42
N GLU A 409 -1.14 11.31 -22.71
CA GLU A 409 -2.14 11.68 -21.70
C GLU A 409 -2.81 10.48 -21.06
N TYR A 410 -2.99 9.38 -21.80
CA TYR A 410 -3.78 8.23 -21.37
C TYR A 410 -2.99 6.95 -21.14
N GLN A 411 -1.68 6.93 -21.41
CA GLN A 411 -0.84 5.71 -21.32
C GLN A 411 -0.84 5.01 -19.94
N TRP A 412 -1.21 5.71 -18.89
CA TRP A 412 -1.29 5.14 -17.54
C TRP A 412 -2.68 4.57 -17.19
N ILE A 413 -3.64 4.72 -18.09
CA ILE A 413 -5.01 4.21 -17.94
C ILE A 413 -5.19 2.97 -18.82
N ILE A 414 -4.41 2.86 -19.87
CA ILE A 414 -4.39 1.75 -20.83
C ILE A 414 -3.53 0.60 -20.31
#